data_c421262a3add3eea184a1d90021c5125
#
_entry.id   c421262a3add3eea184a1d90021c5125
#
_cell.length_a   1.000
_cell.length_b   1.000
_cell.length_c   1.000
_cell.angle_alpha   90.00
_cell.angle_beta   90.00
_cell.angle_gamma   90.00
#
_symmetry.space_group_name_H-M   'P 1'
#
loop_
_entity.id
_entity.type
_entity.pdbx_description
1 polymer ?
#
loop_
_entity_poly.entity_id
_entity_poly.type
_entity_poly.pdbx_seq_one_letter_code
_entity_poly.pdbx_strand_id
1 'polypeptide(L)'
;VLRSPRLALLTRPQWQGEETPRLGDARLLHAPLQTLERCPVAIADLEAIFVAPDPWLVCTSPASVQALQAWLKEFGNHLLAIPGLRFAAVGSSTRDQLAKRLTDGSRQIICPLSDETADANGLLAVFDSIQRTEGFDWSAQTLLIVEGQNNRPTLGDGLRARGAEVIAVGFYARHDQDWESTIWDRFKQYAHSELAVIVTSTGVIDRLL
;
A
#
# COMPACT_ATOMS: atom_id res chain seq x y z
N VAL A 1 -15.62 -4.30 32.04
CA VAL A 1 -14.18 -4.44 31.86
C VAL A 1 -13.99 -5.53 30.80
N LEU A 2 -13.56 -5.15 29.58
CA LEU A 2 -13.19 -6.09 28.54
C LEU A 2 -11.93 -6.85 29.00
N ARG A 3 -12.02 -8.16 29.17
CA ARG A 3 -10.85 -8.99 29.45
C ARG A 3 -9.95 -9.00 28.22
N SER A 4 -8.64 -8.90 28.41
CA SER A 4 -7.68 -9.05 27.30
C SER A 4 -7.82 -10.42 26.66
N PRO A 5 -7.83 -10.54 25.33
CA PRO A 5 -7.92 -11.83 24.66
C PRO A 5 -6.73 -12.72 25.03
N ARG A 6 -6.94 -14.01 25.13
CA ARG A 6 -5.85 -14.98 25.36
C ARG A 6 -5.07 -15.26 24.08
N LEU A 7 -5.73 -15.11 22.93
CA LEU A 7 -5.12 -15.24 21.61
C LEU A 7 -5.61 -14.13 20.70
N ALA A 8 -4.70 -13.47 20.01
CA ALA A 8 -5.01 -12.57 18.91
C ALA A 8 -4.38 -13.10 17.61
N LEU A 9 -5.19 -13.26 16.58
CA LEU A 9 -4.74 -13.63 15.24
C LEU A 9 -4.63 -12.36 14.39
N LEU A 10 -3.45 -12.09 13.84
CA LEU A 10 -3.23 -10.99 12.91
C LEU A 10 -3.23 -11.52 11.48
N THR A 11 -4.22 -11.13 10.69
CA THR A 11 -4.41 -11.61 9.30
C THR A 11 -3.68 -10.78 8.25
N ARG A 12 -2.74 -9.93 8.66
CA ARG A 12 -1.99 -9.09 7.74
C ARG A 12 -1.33 -9.93 6.63
N PRO A 13 -1.46 -9.53 5.35
CA PRO A 13 -0.79 -10.20 4.25
C PRO A 13 0.73 -10.31 4.46
N GLN A 14 1.31 -11.41 4.00
CA GLN A 14 2.74 -11.71 4.11
C GLN A 14 3.36 -11.79 2.71
N TRP A 15 4.59 -11.32 2.57
CA TRP A 15 5.36 -11.53 1.34
C TRP A 15 5.72 -13.00 1.18
N GLN A 16 5.65 -13.50 -0.06
CA GLN A 16 6.06 -14.86 -0.38
C GLN A 16 7.53 -15.07 -0.03
N GLY A 17 7.84 -16.13 0.72
CA GLY A 17 9.19 -16.41 1.21
C GLY A 17 9.65 -15.59 2.42
N GLU A 18 8.81 -14.71 2.98
CA GLU A 18 9.11 -14.00 4.23
C GLU A 18 8.80 -14.91 5.43
N GLU A 19 9.72 -14.97 6.39
CA GLU A 19 9.46 -15.69 7.64
C GLU A 19 8.35 -14.98 8.43
N THR A 20 7.48 -15.78 9.04
CA THR A 20 6.44 -15.27 9.94
C THR A 20 7.09 -14.48 11.08
N PRO A 21 6.79 -13.21 11.27
CA PRO A 21 7.40 -12.43 12.34
C PRO A 21 7.04 -13.08 13.68
N ARG A 22 8.06 -13.37 14.48
CA ARG A 22 7.86 -13.76 15.88
C ARG A 22 7.43 -12.50 16.62
N LEU A 23 6.15 -12.37 16.86
CA LEU A 23 5.64 -11.34 17.75
C LEU A 23 6.02 -11.77 19.16
N GLY A 24 6.76 -10.95 19.86
CA GLY A 24 7.36 -11.27 21.16
C GLY A 24 6.35 -11.57 22.28
N ASP A 25 5.04 -11.36 22.04
CA ASP A 25 3.96 -11.78 22.92
C ASP A 25 3.38 -13.10 22.43
N ALA A 26 3.45 -14.13 23.27
CA ALA A 26 2.89 -15.46 22.98
C ALA A 26 1.37 -15.45 22.67
N ARG A 27 0.69 -14.33 22.93
CA ARG A 27 -0.75 -14.12 22.70
C ARG A 27 -1.09 -13.59 21.32
N LEU A 28 -0.12 -13.10 20.55
CA LEU A 28 -0.34 -12.60 19.19
C LEU A 28 0.30 -13.57 18.19
N LEU A 29 -0.53 -14.11 17.29
CA LEU A 29 -0.11 -15.03 16.23
C LEU A 29 -0.35 -14.37 14.88
N HIS A 30 0.68 -14.32 14.03
CA HIS A 30 0.52 -13.92 12.64
C HIS A 30 -0.12 -15.07 11.87
N ALA A 31 -1.29 -14.83 11.32
CA ALA A 31 -2.15 -15.78 10.62
C ALA A 31 -2.62 -15.19 9.29
N PRO A 32 -1.71 -15.00 8.31
CA PRO A 32 -2.06 -14.35 7.05
C PRO A 32 -3.04 -15.23 6.25
N LEU A 33 -4.04 -14.58 5.65
CA LEU A 33 -4.97 -15.18 4.69
C LEU A 33 -4.65 -14.80 3.25
N GLN A 34 -3.60 -14.01 3.07
CA GLN A 34 -3.08 -13.62 1.76
C GLN A 34 -1.56 -13.57 1.79
N THR A 35 -0.95 -14.02 0.71
CA THR A 35 0.47 -13.79 0.41
C THR A 35 0.63 -12.68 -0.62
N LEU A 36 1.78 -12.03 -0.60
CA LEU A 36 2.18 -11.01 -1.56
C LEU A 36 3.33 -11.54 -2.39
N GLU A 37 3.23 -11.42 -3.69
CA GLU A 37 4.27 -11.77 -4.65
C GLU A 37 4.68 -10.55 -5.45
N ARG A 38 5.98 -10.34 -5.69
CA ARG A 38 6.47 -9.25 -6.51
C ARG A 38 6.20 -9.54 -7.97
N CYS A 39 5.72 -8.54 -8.70
CA CYS A 39 5.56 -8.62 -10.14
C CYS A 39 6.81 -8.07 -10.84
N PRO A 40 7.23 -8.67 -11.96
CA PRO A 40 8.26 -8.08 -12.79
C PRO A 40 7.74 -6.77 -13.40
N VAL A 41 8.51 -5.71 -13.25
CA VAL A 41 8.23 -4.38 -13.84
C VAL A 41 9.48 -3.96 -14.60
N ALA A 42 9.37 -3.80 -15.91
CA ALA A 42 10.48 -3.35 -16.73
C ALA A 42 10.65 -1.82 -16.63
N ILE A 43 11.87 -1.33 -16.80
CA ILE A 43 12.14 0.12 -16.86
C ILE A 43 11.34 0.77 -17.98
N ALA A 44 11.16 0.07 -19.10
CA ALA A 44 10.36 0.52 -20.24
C ALA A 44 8.89 0.83 -19.86
N ASP A 45 8.33 0.13 -18.89
CA ASP A 45 6.97 0.38 -18.40
C ASP A 45 6.84 1.75 -17.68
N LEU A 46 7.98 2.35 -17.36
CA LEU A 46 8.07 3.60 -16.60
C LEU A 46 8.68 4.76 -17.42
N GLU A 47 8.91 4.58 -18.72
CA GLU A 47 9.65 5.58 -19.54
C GLU A 47 9.06 6.99 -19.44
N ALA A 48 7.75 7.13 -19.49
CA ALA A 48 7.09 8.42 -19.48
C ALA A 48 7.37 9.22 -18.20
N ILE A 49 7.56 8.55 -17.04
CA ILE A 49 7.85 9.24 -15.78
C ILE A 49 9.25 9.87 -15.77
N PHE A 50 10.22 9.27 -16.49
CA PHE A 50 11.59 9.77 -16.52
C PHE A 50 11.78 11.04 -17.36
N VAL A 51 10.85 11.29 -18.29
CA VAL A 51 10.88 12.46 -19.20
C VAL A 51 9.88 13.54 -18.80
N ALA A 52 9.03 13.26 -17.84
CA ALA A 52 7.99 14.18 -17.38
C ALA A 52 8.60 15.34 -16.57
N PRO A 53 8.14 16.58 -16.77
CA PRO A 53 8.45 17.68 -15.86
C PRO A 53 7.67 17.52 -14.55
N ASP A 54 8.35 17.66 -13.40
CA ASP A 54 7.75 17.63 -12.07
C ASP A 54 6.76 16.45 -11.82
N PRO A 55 7.18 15.18 -12.07
CA PRO A 55 6.26 14.05 -12.00
C PRO A 55 5.88 13.69 -10.57
N TRP A 56 4.82 12.88 -10.43
CA TRP A 56 4.37 12.37 -9.16
C TRP A 56 4.60 10.87 -9.02
N LEU A 57 5.06 10.46 -7.85
CA LEU A 57 5.10 9.06 -7.41
C LEU A 57 4.03 8.84 -6.35
N VAL A 58 3.05 8.02 -6.66
CA VAL A 58 1.90 7.74 -5.81
C VAL A 58 1.93 6.29 -5.35
N CYS A 59 1.99 6.05 -4.04
CA CYS A 59 1.90 4.71 -3.45
C CYS A 59 0.51 4.47 -2.85
N THR A 60 -0.12 3.35 -3.24
CA THR A 60 -1.50 3.05 -2.82
C THR A 60 -1.58 2.26 -1.51
N SER A 61 -0.47 1.68 -1.04
CA SER A 61 -0.45 0.83 0.16
C SER A 61 0.98 0.69 0.73
N PRO A 62 1.14 0.28 1.99
CA PRO A 62 2.45 -0.10 2.52
C PRO A 62 3.16 -1.19 1.69
N ALA A 63 2.39 -2.13 1.12
CA ALA A 63 2.92 -3.19 0.26
C ALA A 63 3.50 -2.62 -1.05
N SER A 64 2.85 -1.61 -1.64
CA SER A 64 3.38 -0.96 -2.85
C SER A 64 4.71 -0.24 -2.59
N VAL A 65 4.88 0.38 -1.42
CA VAL A 65 6.17 0.99 -1.01
C VAL A 65 7.26 -0.08 -0.87
N GLN A 66 6.95 -1.23 -0.28
CA GLN A 66 7.91 -2.33 -0.12
C GLN A 66 8.30 -2.94 -1.47
N ALA A 67 7.32 -3.13 -2.37
CA ALA A 67 7.57 -3.64 -3.71
C ALA A 67 8.44 -2.67 -4.52
N LEU A 68 8.13 -1.38 -4.48
CA LEU A 68 8.94 -0.33 -5.11
C LEU A 68 10.35 -0.29 -4.54
N GLN A 69 10.53 -0.36 -3.22
CA GLN A 69 11.86 -0.40 -2.61
C GLN A 69 12.69 -1.59 -3.10
N ALA A 70 12.07 -2.75 -3.26
CA ALA A 70 12.77 -3.91 -3.79
C ALA A 70 13.17 -3.72 -5.26
N TRP A 71 12.28 -3.16 -6.08
CA TRP A 71 12.55 -2.80 -7.46
C TRP A 71 13.72 -1.80 -7.57
N LEU A 72 13.72 -0.75 -6.75
CA LEU A 72 14.81 0.23 -6.72
C LEU A 72 16.16 -0.38 -6.33
N LYS A 73 16.19 -1.40 -5.46
CA LYS A 73 17.43 -2.13 -5.12
C LYS A 73 17.97 -2.92 -6.30
N GLU A 74 17.11 -3.43 -7.15
CA GLU A 74 17.47 -4.21 -8.33
C GLU A 74 17.88 -3.34 -9.51
N PHE A 75 17.09 -2.29 -9.80
CA PHE A 75 17.25 -1.45 -11.00
C PHE A 75 17.92 -0.10 -10.73
N GLY A 76 18.26 0.21 -9.48
CA GLY A 76 18.88 1.46 -9.06
C GLY A 76 17.88 2.57 -8.72
N ASN A 77 18.41 3.63 -8.11
CA ASN A 77 17.60 4.73 -7.56
C ASN A 77 17.28 5.85 -8.58
N HIS A 78 17.40 5.59 -9.87
CA HIS A 78 17.20 6.60 -10.92
C HIS A 78 15.82 7.29 -10.82
N LEU A 79 14.79 6.52 -10.49
CA LEU A 79 13.43 7.05 -10.28
C LEU A 79 13.39 8.12 -9.18
N LEU A 80 14.06 7.90 -8.05
CA LEU A 80 14.09 8.84 -6.93
C LEU A 80 14.98 10.06 -7.20
N ALA A 81 15.84 9.99 -8.21
CA ALA A 81 16.74 11.08 -8.61
C ALA A 81 16.10 12.05 -9.61
N ILE A 82 14.86 11.80 -10.05
CA ILE A 82 14.16 12.69 -10.98
C ILE A 82 13.98 14.07 -10.33
N PRO A 83 14.44 15.16 -10.98
CA PRO A 83 14.22 16.51 -10.49
C PRO A 83 12.73 16.81 -10.36
N GLY A 84 12.33 17.53 -9.31
CA GLY A 84 10.93 17.89 -9.11
C GLY A 84 10.00 16.75 -8.72
N LEU A 85 10.47 15.50 -8.59
CA LEU A 85 9.62 14.36 -8.21
C LEU A 85 8.88 14.63 -6.91
N ARG A 86 7.55 14.60 -6.98
CA ARG A 86 6.62 14.79 -5.86
C ARG A 86 6.08 13.44 -5.38
N PHE A 87 5.69 13.38 -4.11
CA PHE A 87 5.24 12.14 -3.49
C PHE A 87 3.83 12.24 -2.95
N ALA A 88 3.04 11.19 -3.18
CA ALA A 88 1.74 11.06 -2.56
C ALA A 88 1.48 9.63 -2.05
N ALA A 89 0.64 9.52 -1.03
CA ALA A 89 0.22 8.28 -0.42
C ALA A 89 -1.28 8.28 -0.16
N VAL A 90 -1.94 7.14 -0.35
CA VAL A 90 -3.39 7.03 -0.16
C VAL A 90 -3.78 7.14 1.33
N GLY A 91 -2.87 6.81 2.26
CA GLY A 91 -3.16 6.88 3.69
C GLY A 91 -1.92 7.06 4.55
N SER A 92 -2.13 7.37 5.83
CA SER A 92 -1.08 7.68 6.82
C SER A 92 -0.04 6.56 6.94
N SER A 93 -0.45 5.31 7.04
CA SER A 93 0.44 4.15 7.11
C SER A 93 1.35 4.03 5.88
N THR A 94 0.82 4.32 4.68
CA THR A 94 1.59 4.32 3.42
C THR A 94 2.58 5.49 3.39
N ARG A 95 2.14 6.69 3.80
CA ARG A 95 2.99 7.87 3.93
C ARG A 95 4.19 7.60 4.83
N ASP A 96 3.97 7.02 6.01
CA ASP A 96 5.02 6.77 7.00
C ASP A 96 6.04 5.73 6.48
N GLN A 97 5.57 4.70 5.75
CA GLN A 97 6.46 3.75 5.09
C GLN A 97 7.26 4.41 3.96
N LEU A 98 6.62 5.27 3.16
CA LEU A 98 7.27 6.01 2.08
C LEU A 98 8.36 6.92 2.65
N ALA A 99 8.04 7.71 3.69
CA ALA A 99 8.98 8.58 4.38
C ALA A 99 10.19 7.81 4.92
N LYS A 100 9.94 6.70 5.61
CA LYS A 100 10.98 5.89 6.25
C LYS A 100 11.90 5.18 5.26
N ARG A 101 11.37 4.74 4.11
CA ARG A 101 12.08 3.81 3.21
C ARG A 101 12.68 4.46 1.98
N LEU A 102 12.08 5.55 1.50
CA LEU A 102 12.40 6.09 0.18
C LEU A 102 12.79 7.57 0.16
N THR A 103 12.50 8.35 1.20
CA THR A 103 12.68 9.82 1.13
C THR A 103 13.51 10.42 2.25
N ASP A 104 14.27 9.71 3.01
CA ASP A 104 15.08 10.26 4.15
C ASP A 104 14.32 11.22 5.11
N GLY A 105 13.01 11.36 4.95
CA GLY A 105 12.14 12.25 5.73
C GLY A 105 12.18 13.73 5.31
N SER A 106 13.01 14.13 4.34
CA SER A 106 13.15 15.54 3.92
C SER A 106 12.10 15.99 2.91
N ARG A 107 11.44 15.04 2.23
CA ARG A 107 10.46 15.34 1.16
C ARG A 107 9.03 15.36 1.70
N GLN A 108 8.27 16.36 1.28
CA GLN A 108 6.84 16.40 1.56
C GLN A 108 6.11 15.27 0.84
N ILE A 109 5.25 14.56 1.57
CA ILE A 109 4.41 13.51 1.01
C ILE A 109 2.95 13.92 1.21
N ILE A 110 2.25 14.09 0.10
CA ILE A 110 0.82 14.42 0.10
C ILE A 110 0.01 13.20 0.51
N CYS A 111 -0.93 13.40 1.45
CA CYS A 111 -1.74 12.33 2.00
C CYS A 111 -3.03 12.89 2.59
N PRO A 112 -4.17 12.18 2.57
CA PRO A 112 -5.35 12.55 3.32
C PRO A 112 -5.04 12.75 4.82
N LEU A 113 -5.69 13.74 5.46
CA LEU A 113 -5.39 14.15 6.83
C LEU A 113 -5.96 13.19 7.88
N SER A 114 -7.01 12.44 7.56
CA SER A 114 -7.65 11.51 8.48
C SER A 114 -7.66 10.09 7.94
N ASP A 115 -7.64 9.11 8.84
CA ASP A 115 -7.74 7.69 8.47
C ASP A 115 -9.12 7.33 7.90
N GLU A 116 -10.17 8.10 8.22
CA GLU A 116 -11.51 7.95 7.65
C GLU A 116 -11.57 8.24 6.14
N THR A 117 -10.66 9.09 5.67
CA THR A 117 -10.53 9.46 4.24
C THR A 117 -9.29 8.83 3.59
N ALA A 118 -8.68 7.82 4.23
CA ALA A 118 -7.48 7.15 3.73
C ALA A 118 -7.81 6.16 2.60
N ASP A 119 -8.34 6.67 1.50
CA ASP A 119 -8.69 5.93 0.29
C ASP A 119 -8.38 6.74 -0.98
N ALA A 120 -8.70 6.17 -2.14
CA ALA A 120 -8.49 6.81 -3.44
C ALA A 120 -9.27 8.13 -3.57
N ASN A 121 -10.51 8.19 -3.08
CA ASN A 121 -11.35 9.38 -3.17
C ASN A 121 -10.83 10.49 -2.25
N GLY A 122 -10.37 10.13 -1.04
CA GLY A 122 -9.75 11.09 -0.13
C GLY A 122 -8.48 11.71 -0.71
N LEU A 123 -7.63 10.91 -1.37
CA LEU A 123 -6.45 11.46 -2.04
C LEU A 123 -6.83 12.36 -3.22
N LEU A 124 -7.85 11.99 -4.02
CA LEU A 124 -8.36 12.84 -5.10
C LEU A 124 -8.89 14.19 -4.56
N ALA A 125 -9.58 14.19 -3.42
CA ALA A 125 -10.05 15.42 -2.78
C ALA A 125 -8.90 16.32 -2.31
N VAL A 126 -7.82 15.72 -1.80
CA VAL A 126 -6.59 16.48 -1.46
C VAL A 126 -5.96 17.07 -2.71
N PHE A 127 -5.86 16.35 -3.80
CA PHE A 127 -5.36 16.84 -5.07
C PHE A 127 -6.21 17.99 -5.64
N ASP A 128 -7.55 17.91 -5.53
CA ASP A 128 -8.44 19.00 -5.89
C ASP A 128 -8.22 20.26 -5.03
N SER A 129 -7.90 20.08 -3.76
CA SER A 129 -7.54 21.19 -2.87
C SER A 129 -6.22 21.84 -3.28
N ILE A 130 -5.20 21.07 -3.59
CA ILE A 130 -3.89 21.57 -4.05
C ILE A 130 -4.06 22.32 -5.37
N GLN A 131 -4.82 21.80 -6.33
CA GLN A 131 -5.10 22.48 -7.57
C GLN A 131 -5.71 23.86 -7.34
N ARG A 132 -6.66 23.98 -6.43
CA ARG A 132 -7.32 25.26 -6.11
C ARG A 132 -6.40 26.26 -5.42
N THR A 133 -5.47 25.77 -4.59
CA THR A 133 -4.58 26.63 -3.79
C THR A 133 -3.30 27.00 -4.51
N GLU A 134 -2.74 26.10 -5.28
CA GLU A 134 -1.48 26.30 -5.99
C GLU A 134 -1.67 26.66 -7.46
N GLY A 135 -2.90 26.47 -7.99
CA GLY A 135 -3.26 26.88 -9.36
C GLY A 135 -2.59 26.05 -10.46
N PHE A 136 -2.18 24.79 -10.18
CA PHE A 136 -1.52 24.00 -11.19
C PHE A 136 -2.52 23.21 -12.08
N ASP A 137 -2.10 22.92 -13.30
CA ASP A 137 -2.88 22.23 -14.31
C ASP A 137 -2.57 20.73 -14.30
N TRP A 138 -3.59 19.91 -14.05
CA TRP A 138 -3.47 18.45 -14.11
C TRP A 138 -3.09 17.95 -15.50
N SER A 139 -3.50 18.62 -16.57
CA SER A 139 -3.17 18.21 -17.95
C SER A 139 -1.67 18.25 -18.26
N ALA A 140 -0.90 18.97 -17.45
CA ALA A 140 0.56 19.02 -17.54
C ALA A 140 1.25 18.05 -16.57
N GLN A 141 0.50 17.22 -15.82
CA GLN A 141 1.06 16.34 -14.81
C GLN A 141 1.13 14.89 -15.29
N THR A 142 2.24 14.23 -15.00
CA THR A 142 2.42 12.78 -15.17
C THR A 142 2.54 12.12 -13.81
N LEU A 143 1.75 11.08 -13.56
CA LEU A 143 1.75 10.36 -12.28
C LEU A 143 2.06 8.88 -12.49
N LEU A 144 3.05 8.37 -11.75
CA LEU A 144 3.28 6.94 -11.58
C LEU A 144 2.52 6.46 -10.34
N ILE A 145 1.52 5.60 -10.55
CA ILE A 145 0.80 4.92 -9.46
C ILE A 145 1.42 3.54 -9.26
N VAL A 146 2.04 3.34 -8.10
CA VAL A 146 2.58 2.05 -7.65
C VAL A 146 1.53 1.34 -6.84
N GLU A 147 1.01 0.22 -7.36
CA GLU A 147 -0.12 -0.48 -6.77
C GLU A 147 0.00 -2.01 -6.87
N GLY A 148 -0.98 -2.73 -6.32
CA GLY A 148 -1.12 -4.16 -6.55
C GLY A 148 -1.77 -4.45 -7.91
N GLN A 149 -1.48 -5.60 -8.50
CA GLN A 149 -2.23 -6.08 -9.66
C GLN A 149 -3.72 -6.18 -9.35
N ASN A 150 -4.55 -5.93 -10.34
CA ASN A 150 -6.01 -5.97 -10.22
C ASN A 150 -6.57 -5.02 -9.15
N ASN A 151 -5.85 -3.93 -8.84
CA ASN A 151 -6.36 -2.89 -7.96
C ASN A 151 -7.57 -2.17 -8.60
N ARG A 152 -8.42 -1.56 -7.77
CA ARG A 152 -9.53 -0.75 -8.29
C ARG A 152 -9.00 0.46 -9.04
N PRO A 153 -9.47 0.76 -10.25
CA PRO A 153 -8.91 1.84 -11.08
C PRO A 153 -9.31 3.25 -10.61
N THR A 154 -10.06 3.36 -9.51
CA THR A 154 -10.67 4.61 -9.01
C THR A 154 -9.70 5.79 -8.98
N LEU A 155 -8.49 5.62 -8.46
CA LEU A 155 -7.51 6.69 -8.38
C LEU A 155 -7.00 7.09 -9.77
N GLY A 156 -6.59 6.10 -10.56
CA GLY A 156 -6.10 6.34 -11.93
C GLY A 156 -7.15 6.98 -12.82
N ASP A 157 -8.38 6.49 -12.79
CA ASP A 157 -9.49 7.04 -13.58
C ASP A 157 -9.86 8.45 -13.12
N GLY A 158 -9.88 8.68 -11.80
CA GLY A 158 -10.12 10.01 -11.24
C GLY A 158 -9.08 11.04 -11.66
N LEU A 159 -7.81 10.66 -11.76
CA LEU A 159 -6.72 11.54 -12.23
C LEU A 159 -6.78 11.77 -13.74
N ARG A 160 -7.04 10.71 -14.53
CA ARG A 160 -7.24 10.85 -15.98
C ARG A 160 -8.43 11.74 -16.32
N ALA A 161 -9.51 11.65 -15.56
CA ALA A 161 -10.68 12.53 -15.72
C ALA A 161 -10.35 14.02 -15.48
N ARG A 162 -9.28 14.32 -14.74
CA ARG A 162 -8.73 15.65 -14.53
C ARG A 162 -7.73 16.09 -15.61
N GLY A 163 -7.45 15.22 -16.56
CA GLY A 163 -6.53 15.46 -17.66
C GLY A 163 -5.10 14.96 -17.44
N ALA A 164 -4.78 14.38 -16.29
CA ALA A 164 -3.43 13.92 -16.00
C ALA A 164 -3.02 12.69 -16.84
N GLU A 165 -1.76 12.61 -17.20
CA GLU A 165 -1.16 11.39 -17.72
C GLU A 165 -0.88 10.42 -16.56
N VAL A 166 -1.46 9.23 -16.61
CA VAL A 166 -1.36 8.25 -15.52
C VAL A 166 -0.78 6.93 -15.99
N ILE A 167 0.36 6.59 -15.40
CA ILE A 167 1.05 5.31 -15.53
C ILE A 167 0.72 4.50 -14.27
N ALA A 168 -0.23 3.57 -14.34
CA ALA A 168 -0.60 2.70 -13.23
C ALA A 168 0.06 1.33 -13.40
N VAL A 169 0.92 0.94 -12.46
CA VAL A 169 1.72 -0.28 -12.56
C VAL A 169 1.54 -1.16 -11.33
N GLY A 170 1.23 -2.43 -11.59
CA GLY A 170 1.12 -3.48 -10.58
C GLY A 170 2.48 -4.02 -10.17
N PHE A 171 3.04 -3.53 -9.08
CA PHE A 171 4.33 -3.97 -8.54
C PHE A 171 4.26 -5.27 -7.73
N TYR A 172 3.07 -5.69 -7.34
CA TYR A 172 2.84 -6.93 -6.62
C TYR A 172 1.47 -7.52 -6.89
N ALA A 173 1.34 -8.83 -6.74
CA ALA A 173 0.09 -9.56 -6.76
C ALA A 173 -0.27 -10.02 -5.34
N ARG A 174 -1.57 -10.23 -5.11
CA ARG A 174 -2.11 -10.87 -3.90
C ARG A 174 -2.63 -12.23 -4.27
N HIS A 175 -2.21 -13.23 -3.50
CA HIS A 175 -2.70 -14.60 -3.62
C HIS A 175 -3.38 -14.98 -2.32
N ASP A 176 -4.57 -15.51 -2.41
CA ASP A 176 -5.27 -16.06 -1.27
C ASP A 176 -4.58 -17.32 -0.78
N GLN A 177 -4.52 -17.49 0.53
CA GLN A 177 -4.04 -18.70 1.15
C GLN A 177 -4.93 -19.10 2.32
N ASP A 178 -5.00 -20.39 2.59
CA ASP A 178 -5.70 -20.90 3.77
C ASP A 178 -4.75 -20.98 4.96
N TRP A 179 -5.33 -20.92 6.15
CA TRP A 179 -4.54 -21.18 7.35
C TRP A 179 -4.09 -22.63 7.41
N GLU A 180 -2.86 -22.83 7.87
CA GLU A 180 -2.38 -24.15 8.24
C GLU A 180 -3.23 -24.77 9.35
N SER A 181 -3.26 -26.11 9.44
CA SER A 181 -4.02 -26.84 10.44
C SER A 181 -3.74 -26.39 11.87
N THR A 182 -2.49 -26.09 12.17
CA THR A 182 -2.04 -25.58 13.49
C THR A 182 -2.69 -24.25 13.88
N ILE A 183 -2.95 -23.36 12.91
CA ILE A 183 -3.66 -22.08 13.13
C ILE A 183 -5.14 -22.35 13.35
N TRP A 184 -5.74 -23.23 12.52
CA TRP A 184 -7.14 -23.65 12.66
C TRP A 184 -7.42 -24.31 14.00
N ASP A 185 -6.50 -25.16 14.50
CA ASP A 185 -6.63 -25.82 15.79
C ASP A 185 -6.63 -24.81 16.94
N ARG A 186 -5.73 -23.82 16.88
CA ARG A 186 -5.72 -22.70 17.84
C ARG A 186 -6.97 -21.84 17.74
N PHE A 187 -7.42 -21.51 16.53
CA PHE A 187 -8.66 -20.78 16.35
C PHE A 187 -9.83 -21.49 17.01
N LYS A 188 -10.02 -22.79 16.75
CA LYS A 188 -11.08 -23.61 17.34
C LYS A 188 -10.97 -23.69 18.87
N GLN A 189 -9.77 -23.84 19.40
CA GLN A 189 -9.54 -23.93 20.84
C GLN A 189 -9.99 -22.67 21.59
N TYR A 190 -9.83 -21.49 21.01
CA TYR A 190 -10.11 -20.19 21.66
C TYR A 190 -11.39 -19.52 21.13
N ALA A 191 -12.03 -20.03 20.08
CA ALA A 191 -13.16 -19.39 19.40
C ALA A 191 -14.36 -19.09 20.33
N HIS A 192 -14.51 -19.83 21.42
CA HIS A 192 -15.66 -19.68 22.32
C HIS A 192 -15.40 -18.80 23.56
N SER A 193 -14.20 -18.29 23.74
CA SER A 193 -13.89 -17.62 25.01
C SER A 193 -13.08 -16.31 24.91
N GLU A 194 -11.93 -16.30 24.26
CA GLU A 194 -10.96 -15.22 24.44
C GLU A 194 -10.11 -15.03 23.19
N LEU A 195 -10.74 -15.15 22.01
CA LEU A 195 -10.11 -14.96 20.71
C LEU A 195 -10.39 -13.55 20.17
N ALA A 196 -9.36 -12.86 19.69
CA ALA A 196 -9.50 -11.70 18.83
C ALA A 196 -8.91 -12.01 17.44
N VAL A 197 -9.58 -11.59 16.38
CA VAL A 197 -9.04 -11.64 15.02
C VAL A 197 -8.86 -10.20 14.55
N ILE A 198 -7.62 -9.83 14.24
CA ILE A 198 -7.26 -8.50 13.78
C ILE A 198 -7.20 -8.55 12.25
N VAL A 199 -8.20 -7.96 11.61
CA VAL A 199 -8.31 -7.88 10.16
C VAL A 199 -7.76 -6.54 9.69
N THR A 200 -6.78 -6.57 8.79
CA THR A 200 -6.11 -5.36 8.27
C THR A 200 -6.53 -5.01 6.85
N SER A 201 -7.41 -5.81 6.24
CA SER A 201 -7.93 -5.60 4.88
C SER A 201 -9.35 -6.14 4.79
N THR A 202 -10.25 -5.38 4.18
CA THR A 202 -11.66 -5.79 3.96
C THR A 202 -11.79 -7.04 3.10
N GLY A 203 -10.89 -7.26 2.13
CA GLY A 203 -10.91 -8.46 1.28
C GLY A 203 -10.61 -9.78 2.00
N VAL A 204 -10.27 -9.73 3.30
CA VAL A 204 -10.02 -10.92 4.14
C VAL A 204 -11.27 -11.32 4.93
N ILE A 205 -12.23 -10.40 5.11
CA ILE A 205 -13.41 -10.65 5.96
C ILE A 205 -14.24 -11.80 5.41
N ASP A 206 -14.49 -11.84 4.11
CA ASP A 206 -15.31 -12.86 3.45
C ASP A 206 -14.75 -14.29 3.57
N ARG A 207 -13.48 -14.40 3.94
CA ARG A 207 -12.81 -15.69 4.15
C ARG A 207 -12.87 -16.18 5.60
N LEU A 208 -13.27 -15.31 6.51
CA LEU A 208 -13.41 -15.62 7.94
C LEU A 208 -14.85 -15.97 8.31
N LEU A 209 -15.80 -15.65 7.44
CA LEU A 209 -17.23 -15.93 7.57
C LEU A 209 -17.61 -17.19 6.81
#